data_4379726054a54f24fc463e8a3f5f0010
#
_entry.id   4379726054a54f24fc463e8a3f5f0010
#
_cell.length_a   1.000
_cell.length_b   1.000
_cell.length_c   1.000
_cell.angle_alpha   90.00
_cell.angle_beta   90.00
_cell.angle_gamma   90.00
#
_symmetry.space_group_name_H-M   'P 1'
#
loop_
_entity.id
_entity.type
_entity.pdbx_description
1 polymer ?
#
loop_
_entity_poly.entity_id
_entity_poly.type
_entity_poly.pdbx_seq_one_letter_code
_entity_poly.pdbx_strand_id
1 'polypeptide(L)'
;MAVTDVDGDGDLEVLVAGYNGPNLVLKYDRNKKRLVNIAVDDRSSPYYALRDRQGHAIGVTACDIDGDGREEIYFLNTNNAFSGRATYADKLFKFRGGRFEDLLGDEVNEQRDVANRMAGRSVACVDRQGTGRYGIYIANYASGNVGPHALIEMDEAASDPSRGVIALTNVAEQAGVSKLTGGRGLVVGPIISQSRSDIFCDNEYGANFLFRSNGDGTFTDVAAQAGVEDPTQHGRGVALADFNRDGKTDIVYGNWNGPHRLFLQLSTNRRQRFKDIATQKLSMPSPVRTVLVADFDNDGELEVFFNNIAYRGPSANRLFRVSRREHGDPQIEELNVGEATEPDGRGTGAIVTDLDGDGRLELLISHGESAAQPISVFRVNPGTSNRWLRVIPRTRFGAFARGAKVIAYTKRSGPHSRIIDSGSGYLCEMEPVAHFGLGKDVATSVEVFWPDGRSVARRLELGDMNSVLEINYPTEEQEATAAAEIECGNGFIVNENGRCTDRDECTQFPPVCPRDRPVCINTYGGYKCRANKRCGQGFEPNDEGTACVAQVAYFGGTRSSGRGLGTQAPRLCVAVLGLAALQLP
;
A
#
# COMPACT_ATOMS: atom_id res chain seq x y z
N MET A 1 0.89 -5.54 -12.36
CA MET A 1 0.13 -6.76 -12.00
C MET A 1 -0.97 -6.41 -11.01
N ALA A 2 -2.07 -7.16 -10.99
CA ALA A 2 -3.12 -7.04 -9.97
C ALA A 2 -3.65 -8.43 -9.58
N VAL A 3 -4.25 -8.54 -8.40
CA VAL A 3 -4.78 -9.80 -7.87
C VAL A 3 -6.27 -9.65 -7.59
N THR A 4 -7.08 -10.49 -8.21
CA THR A 4 -8.54 -10.55 -8.01
C THR A 4 -9.10 -11.90 -8.44
N ASP A 5 -10.34 -12.20 -8.05
CA ASP A 5 -11.11 -13.37 -8.51
C ASP A 5 -11.75 -13.07 -9.89
N VAL A 6 -11.02 -13.42 -10.95
CA VAL A 6 -11.44 -13.10 -12.34
C VAL A 6 -12.56 -14.02 -12.83
N ASP A 7 -12.51 -15.30 -12.48
CA ASP A 7 -13.48 -16.29 -12.98
C ASP A 7 -14.66 -16.55 -12.02
N GLY A 8 -14.61 -15.99 -10.81
CA GLY A 8 -15.70 -16.03 -9.83
C GLY A 8 -15.80 -17.36 -9.08
N ASP A 9 -14.68 -18.10 -8.97
CA ASP A 9 -14.65 -19.38 -8.26
C ASP A 9 -14.13 -19.29 -6.81
N GLY A 10 -13.69 -18.08 -6.40
CA GLY A 10 -13.19 -17.77 -5.06
C GLY A 10 -11.67 -17.93 -4.91
N ASP A 11 -10.97 -18.54 -5.86
CA ASP A 11 -9.52 -18.48 -5.94
C ASP A 11 -9.11 -17.16 -6.62
N LEU A 12 -7.92 -16.65 -6.30
CA LEU A 12 -7.44 -15.38 -6.84
C LEU A 12 -6.52 -15.60 -8.04
N GLU A 13 -6.77 -14.89 -9.13
CA GLU A 13 -5.92 -14.85 -10.30
C GLU A 13 -4.99 -13.64 -10.29
N VAL A 14 -3.89 -13.76 -11.02
CA VAL A 14 -2.92 -12.68 -11.24
C VAL A 14 -3.10 -12.11 -12.65
N LEU A 15 -3.53 -10.86 -12.71
CA LEU A 15 -3.59 -10.07 -13.94
C LEU A 15 -2.20 -9.48 -14.24
N VAL A 16 -1.75 -9.58 -15.48
CA VAL A 16 -0.47 -9.00 -15.92
C VAL A 16 -0.70 -8.10 -17.12
N ALA A 17 -0.41 -6.82 -16.96
CA ALA A 17 -0.46 -5.85 -18.06
C ALA A 17 0.67 -6.12 -19.06
N GLY A 18 0.30 -6.23 -20.34
CA GLY A 18 1.21 -6.53 -21.45
C GLY A 18 1.53 -5.30 -22.29
N TYR A 19 2.77 -4.81 -22.24
CA TYR A 19 3.17 -3.64 -23.03
C TYR A 19 3.47 -4.00 -24.50
N ASN A 20 4.26 -5.03 -24.74
CA ASN A 20 4.64 -5.50 -26.08
C ASN A 20 3.97 -6.83 -26.46
N GLY A 21 2.89 -7.17 -25.81
CA GLY A 21 2.15 -8.41 -26.01
C GLY A 21 0.77 -8.33 -25.40
N PRO A 22 0.00 -9.43 -25.45
CA PRO A 22 -1.31 -9.47 -24.81
C PRO A 22 -1.18 -9.40 -23.28
N ASN A 23 -2.19 -8.85 -22.61
CA ASN A 23 -2.35 -9.02 -21.17
C ASN A 23 -2.54 -10.51 -20.84
N LEU A 24 -2.15 -10.92 -19.64
CA LEU A 24 -2.30 -12.29 -19.16
C LEU A 24 -3.24 -12.33 -17.95
N VAL A 25 -3.94 -13.46 -17.81
CA VAL A 25 -4.71 -13.82 -16.62
C VAL A 25 -4.18 -15.16 -16.14
N LEU A 26 -3.42 -15.14 -15.05
CA LEU A 26 -2.68 -16.30 -14.55
C LEU A 26 -3.43 -16.92 -13.38
N LYS A 27 -3.94 -18.13 -13.56
CA LYS A 27 -4.56 -18.95 -12.53
C LYS A 27 -3.59 -20.02 -12.04
N TYR A 28 -3.54 -20.25 -10.72
CA TYR A 28 -2.72 -21.32 -10.17
C TYR A 28 -3.41 -22.68 -10.34
N ASP A 29 -2.80 -23.56 -11.13
CA ASP A 29 -3.26 -24.94 -11.29
C ASP A 29 -2.67 -25.81 -10.17
N ARG A 30 -3.50 -26.15 -9.17
CA ARG A 30 -3.09 -26.93 -7.99
C ARG A 30 -2.57 -28.32 -8.35
N ASN A 31 -3.09 -28.93 -9.44
CA ASN A 31 -2.64 -30.25 -9.88
C ASN A 31 -1.28 -30.22 -10.55
N LYS A 32 -1.04 -29.20 -11.37
CA LYS A 32 0.24 -29.03 -12.07
C LYS A 32 1.25 -28.20 -11.27
N LYS A 33 0.84 -27.60 -10.15
CA LYS A 33 1.64 -26.70 -9.29
C LYS A 33 2.33 -25.60 -10.10
N ARG A 34 1.56 -24.95 -10.98
CA ARG A 34 2.08 -23.87 -11.84
C ARG A 34 0.98 -22.88 -12.21
N LEU A 35 1.41 -21.67 -12.58
CA LEU A 35 0.52 -20.67 -13.17
C LEU A 35 0.19 -21.03 -14.62
N VAL A 36 -1.09 -20.90 -15.00
CA VAL A 36 -1.61 -21.14 -16.33
C VAL A 36 -2.36 -19.90 -16.78
N ASN A 37 -2.07 -19.42 -17.99
CA ASN A 37 -2.82 -18.31 -18.57
C ASN A 37 -4.17 -18.79 -19.08
N ILE A 38 -5.26 -18.29 -18.48
CA ILE A 38 -6.65 -18.60 -18.90
C ILE A 38 -7.17 -17.65 -19.98
N ALA A 39 -6.52 -16.48 -20.18
CA ALA A 39 -6.82 -15.59 -21.29
C ALA A 39 -6.16 -16.10 -22.58
N VAL A 40 -6.70 -17.16 -23.14
CA VAL A 40 -6.17 -17.83 -24.33
C VAL A 40 -6.56 -17.10 -25.64
N ASP A 41 -5.83 -17.36 -26.72
CA ASP A 41 -6.07 -16.76 -28.05
C ASP A 41 -7.22 -17.48 -28.79
N ASP A 42 -8.36 -17.51 -28.14
CA ASP A 42 -9.59 -18.09 -28.67
C ASP A 42 -10.77 -17.12 -28.45
N ARG A 43 -11.35 -16.61 -29.51
CA ARG A 43 -12.47 -15.67 -29.47
C ARG A 43 -13.72 -16.21 -28.77
N SER A 44 -13.86 -17.50 -28.62
CA SER A 44 -14.94 -18.14 -27.87
C SER A 44 -14.69 -18.13 -26.35
N SER A 45 -13.44 -17.91 -25.92
CA SER A 45 -13.10 -17.83 -24.49
C SER A 45 -13.75 -16.60 -23.84
N PRO A 46 -14.35 -16.76 -22.63
CA PRO A 46 -14.89 -15.64 -21.87
C PRO A 46 -13.84 -14.58 -21.49
N TYR A 47 -12.57 -14.93 -21.50
CA TYR A 47 -11.44 -14.07 -21.10
C TYR A 47 -10.70 -13.46 -22.31
N TYR A 48 -11.15 -13.73 -23.54
CA TYR A 48 -10.45 -13.29 -24.77
C TYR A 48 -10.24 -11.77 -24.81
N ALA A 49 -11.26 -10.98 -24.43
CA ALA A 49 -11.21 -9.53 -24.48
C ALA A 49 -10.14 -8.94 -23.55
N LEU A 50 -9.88 -9.60 -22.40
CA LEU A 50 -8.87 -9.16 -21.43
C LEU A 50 -7.45 -9.11 -22.01
N ARG A 51 -7.20 -9.83 -23.11
CA ARG A 51 -5.89 -9.86 -23.79
C ARG A 51 -5.48 -8.50 -24.35
N ASP A 52 -6.43 -7.67 -24.77
CA ASP A 52 -6.24 -6.32 -25.32
C ASP A 52 -4.91 -6.14 -26.10
N ARG A 53 -4.71 -6.94 -27.13
CA ARG A 53 -3.42 -7.04 -27.87
C ARG A 53 -2.92 -5.72 -28.46
N GLN A 54 -3.81 -4.74 -28.64
CA GLN A 54 -3.49 -3.44 -29.23
C GLN A 54 -3.21 -2.37 -28.18
N GLY A 55 -3.48 -2.69 -26.91
CA GLY A 55 -3.52 -1.70 -25.84
C GLY A 55 -2.17 -1.16 -25.38
N HIS A 56 -1.12 -1.98 -25.28
CA HIS A 56 0.16 -1.66 -24.63
C HIS A 56 -0.04 -1.21 -23.18
N ALA A 57 -0.65 -2.07 -22.38
CA ALA A 57 -0.93 -1.77 -20.98
C ALA A 57 0.33 -1.79 -20.11
N ILE A 58 0.38 -0.91 -19.12
CA ILE A 58 1.45 -0.87 -18.12
C ILE A 58 0.95 -1.06 -16.69
N GLY A 59 -0.32 -0.80 -16.42
CA GLY A 59 -0.92 -0.92 -15.10
C GLY A 59 -2.27 -1.61 -15.17
N VAL A 60 -2.71 -2.13 -14.03
CA VAL A 60 -4.01 -2.81 -13.89
C VAL A 60 -4.50 -2.70 -12.46
N THR A 61 -5.81 -2.51 -12.31
CA THR A 61 -6.53 -2.54 -11.03
C THR A 61 -7.89 -3.21 -11.23
N ALA A 62 -8.51 -3.68 -10.15
CA ALA A 62 -9.83 -4.30 -10.19
C ALA A 62 -10.68 -3.88 -8.99
N CYS A 63 -11.93 -3.52 -9.22
CA CYS A 63 -12.92 -3.23 -8.18
C CYS A 63 -14.34 -3.18 -8.75
N ASP A 64 -15.33 -3.30 -7.88
CA ASP A 64 -16.75 -3.26 -8.21
C ASP A 64 -17.22 -1.80 -8.40
N ILE A 65 -17.45 -1.40 -9.67
CA ILE A 65 -17.81 -0.03 -10.02
C ILE A 65 -19.32 0.19 -9.98
N ASP A 66 -20.11 -0.82 -10.35
CA ASP A 66 -21.56 -0.68 -10.45
C ASP A 66 -22.33 -1.30 -9.29
N GLY A 67 -21.66 -2.03 -8.39
CA GLY A 67 -22.27 -2.62 -7.20
C GLY A 67 -23.01 -3.92 -7.50
N ASP A 68 -22.55 -4.71 -8.46
CA ASP A 68 -23.12 -6.03 -8.73
C ASP A 68 -22.43 -7.16 -7.94
N GLY A 69 -21.37 -6.85 -7.19
CA GLY A 69 -20.64 -7.80 -6.35
C GLY A 69 -19.48 -8.47 -7.05
N ARG A 70 -19.21 -8.15 -8.32
CA ARG A 70 -18.07 -8.64 -9.08
C ARG A 70 -17.18 -7.49 -9.53
N GLU A 71 -15.87 -7.63 -9.39
CA GLU A 71 -14.94 -6.58 -9.76
C GLU A 71 -14.81 -6.42 -11.28
N GLU A 72 -14.89 -5.18 -11.78
CA GLU A 72 -14.45 -4.79 -13.10
C GLU A 72 -12.93 -4.66 -13.13
N ILE A 73 -12.33 -4.90 -14.30
CA ILE A 73 -10.89 -4.89 -14.51
C ILE A 73 -10.50 -3.70 -15.39
N TYR A 74 -9.69 -2.79 -14.84
CA TYR A 74 -9.19 -1.64 -15.58
C TYR A 74 -7.74 -1.85 -16.02
N PHE A 75 -7.46 -1.77 -17.33
CA PHE A 75 -6.12 -1.75 -17.88
C PHE A 75 -5.73 -0.35 -18.33
N LEU A 76 -4.60 0.11 -17.79
CA LEU A 76 -4.02 1.42 -18.06
C LEU A 76 -3.11 1.34 -19.30
N ASN A 77 -3.57 1.88 -20.42
CA ASN A 77 -2.88 1.87 -21.71
C ASN A 77 -2.11 3.18 -21.92
N THR A 78 -0.81 3.17 -21.67
CA THR A 78 0.03 4.35 -21.93
C THR A 78 0.58 4.38 -23.35
N ASN A 79 0.61 3.24 -24.02
CA ASN A 79 1.13 3.05 -25.38
C ASN A 79 2.55 3.62 -25.55
N ASN A 80 2.71 4.42 -26.63
CA ASN A 80 3.96 5.10 -26.95
C ASN A 80 4.09 6.50 -26.31
N ALA A 81 3.11 6.92 -25.48
CA ALA A 81 3.15 8.24 -24.87
C ALA A 81 4.03 8.26 -23.62
N PHE A 82 5.09 9.05 -23.63
CA PHE A 82 5.85 9.33 -22.42
C PHE A 82 5.09 10.32 -21.52
N SER A 83 4.46 11.33 -22.12
CA SER A 83 3.67 12.35 -21.44
C SER A 83 2.54 12.85 -22.35
N GLY A 84 1.52 13.48 -21.76
CA GLY A 84 0.41 14.02 -22.49
C GLY A 84 -0.52 12.95 -23.07
N ARG A 85 -0.82 13.00 -24.37
CA ARG A 85 -1.85 12.15 -25.00
C ARG A 85 -1.29 10.86 -25.57
N ALA A 86 -1.94 9.73 -25.25
CA ALA A 86 -1.68 8.41 -25.80
C ALA A 86 -2.51 8.14 -27.07
N THR A 87 -2.11 7.15 -27.87
CA THR A 87 -2.79 6.79 -29.12
C THR A 87 -4.10 6.03 -28.87
N TYR A 88 -4.05 5.05 -27.94
CA TYR A 88 -5.19 4.22 -27.58
C TYR A 88 -5.72 4.60 -26.21
N ALA A 89 -7.03 4.39 -26.00
CA ALA A 89 -7.67 4.56 -24.71
C ALA A 89 -7.36 3.41 -23.75
N ASP A 90 -7.51 3.70 -22.47
CA ASP A 90 -7.59 2.68 -21.44
C ASP A 90 -8.82 1.77 -21.64
N LYS A 91 -8.86 0.64 -20.95
CA LYS A 91 -9.94 -0.34 -21.02
C LYS A 91 -10.52 -0.63 -19.64
N LEU A 92 -11.85 -0.77 -19.58
CA LEU A 92 -12.57 -1.19 -18.38
C LEU A 92 -13.45 -2.38 -18.72
N PHE A 93 -13.05 -3.56 -18.30
CA PHE A 93 -13.72 -4.79 -18.63
C PHE A 93 -14.70 -5.22 -17.55
N LYS A 94 -15.95 -5.44 -17.93
CA LYS A 94 -17.01 -6.02 -17.10
C LYS A 94 -17.39 -7.41 -17.62
N PHE A 95 -17.61 -8.35 -16.71
CA PHE A 95 -18.16 -9.65 -17.06
C PHE A 95 -19.68 -9.56 -17.21
N ARG A 96 -20.17 -9.72 -18.43
CA ARG A 96 -21.60 -9.73 -18.77
C ARG A 96 -21.87 -10.65 -19.95
N GLY A 97 -23.07 -11.27 -20.00
CA GLY A 97 -23.41 -12.19 -21.07
C GLY A 97 -22.48 -13.39 -21.22
N GLY A 98 -21.80 -13.80 -20.13
CA GLY A 98 -20.89 -14.95 -20.10
C GLY A 98 -19.49 -14.68 -20.60
N ARG A 99 -19.07 -13.41 -20.77
CA ARG A 99 -17.73 -12.99 -21.19
C ARG A 99 -17.39 -11.60 -20.71
N PHE A 100 -16.11 -11.24 -20.76
CA PHE A 100 -15.67 -9.87 -20.51
C PHE A 100 -15.91 -8.98 -21.73
N GLU A 101 -16.44 -7.78 -21.50
CA GLU A 101 -16.67 -6.73 -22.49
C GLU A 101 -16.20 -5.38 -21.97
N ASP A 102 -15.69 -4.52 -22.86
CA ASP A 102 -15.15 -3.20 -22.52
C ASP A 102 -16.29 -2.18 -22.36
N LEU A 103 -16.53 -1.73 -21.13
CA LEU A 103 -17.54 -0.69 -20.83
C LEU A 103 -17.21 0.67 -21.46
N LEU A 104 -15.93 1.00 -21.62
CA LEU A 104 -15.52 2.27 -22.23
C LEU A 104 -15.81 2.30 -23.74
N GLY A 105 -15.99 1.13 -24.37
CA GLY A 105 -16.43 0.97 -25.74
C GLY A 105 -17.95 0.94 -25.93
N ASP A 106 -18.75 0.98 -24.87
CA ASP A 106 -20.20 1.09 -24.98
C ASP A 106 -20.60 2.46 -25.55
N GLU A 107 -21.63 2.50 -26.40
CA GLU A 107 -22.06 3.73 -27.07
C GLU A 107 -22.30 4.90 -26.11
N VAL A 108 -22.90 4.65 -24.94
CA VAL A 108 -23.15 5.66 -23.92
C VAL A 108 -21.85 6.30 -23.41
N ASN A 109 -20.78 5.53 -23.28
CA ASN A 109 -19.49 5.99 -22.77
C ASN A 109 -18.61 6.58 -23.88
N GLU A 110 -18.71 6.08 -25.11
CA GLU A 110 -18.06 6.71 -26.28
C GLU A 110 -18.62 8.11 -26.54
N GLN A 111 -19.94 8.29 -26.48
CA GLN A 111 -20.59 9.60 -26.64
C GLN A 111 -20.20 10.60 -25.54
N ARG A 112 -19.83 10.13 -24.35
CA ARG A 112 -19.38 10.94 -23.22
C ARG A 112 -17.88 11.22 -23.26
N ASP A 113 -17.13 10.60 -24.17
CA ASP A 113 -15.64 10.68 -24.29
C ASP A 113 -14.94 10.48 -22.93
N VAL A 114 -15.42 9.52 -22.12
CA VAL A 114 -14.98 9.30 -20.75
C VAL A 114 -13.67 8.51 -20.67
N ALA A 115 -13.32 7.74 -21.70
CA ALA A 115 -12.14 6.90 -21.73
C ALA A 115 -10.85 7.76 -21.62
N ASN A 116 -10.01 7.45 -20.63
CA ASN A 116 -8.71 8.12 -20.51
C ASN A 116 -7.82 7.78 -21.72
N ARG A 117 -7.33 8.84 -22.39
CA ARG A 117 -6.42 8.76 -23.54
C ARG A 117 -5.12 9.52 -23.24
N MET A 118 -4.70 9.53 -21.99
CA MET A 118 -3.51 10.23 -21.55
C MET A 118 -2.40 9.24 -21.19
N ALA A 119 -1.18 9.73 -21.04
CA ALA A 119 -0.05 8.94 -20.60
C ALA A 119 -0.18 8.59 -19.11
N GLY A 120 -1.05 7.64 -18.78
CA GLY A 120 -1.23 7.14 -17.42
C GLY A 120 0.04 6.50 -16.86
N ARG A 121 0.24 6.59 -15.55
CA ARG A 121 1.39 6.02 -14.83
C ARG A 121 1.04 5.18 -13.63
N SER A 122 -0.12 5.39 -13.03
CA SER A 122 -0.69 4.50 -12.01
C SER A 122 -2.19 4.62 -11.98
N VAL A 123 -2.83 3.59 -11.48
CA VAL A 123 -4.28 3.47 -11.39
C VAL A 123 -4.66 2.78 -10.09
N ALA A 124 -5.71 3.26 -9.44
CA ALA A 124 -6.23 2.68 -8.20
C ALA A 124 -7.74 2.89 -8.07
N CYS A 125 -8.38 2.02 -7.33
CA CYS A 125 -9.78 2.11 -6.98
C CYS A 125 -10.02 3.00 -5.76
N VAL A 126 -11.06 3.82 -5.79
CA VAL A 126 -11.40 4.78 -4.73
C VAL A 126 -12.89 4.72 -4.43
N ASP A 127 -13.27 4.30 -3.23
CA ASP A 127 -14.63 4.52 -2.72
C ASP A 127 -14.70 5.89 -2.00
N ARG A 128 -14.86 6.96 -2.80
CA ARG A 128 -14.83 8.34 -2.28
C ARG A 128 -16.05 8.73 -1.43
N GLN A 129 -17.14 8.01 -1.55
CA GLN A 129 -18.40 8.31 -0.88
C GLN A 129 -18.78 7.29 0.22
N GLY A 130 -18.01 6.20 0.35
CA GLY A 130 -18.32 5.13 1.29
C GLY A 130 -19.54 4.31 0.88
N THR A 131 -19.80 4.17 -0.41
CA THR A 131 -20.97 3.46 -0.93
C THR A 131 -20.73 1.97 -1.17
N GLY A 132 -19.47 1.53 -1.13
CA GLY A 132 -19.07 0.19 -1.55
C GLY A 132 -18.97 0.02 -3.07
N ARG A 133 -19.20 1.11 -3.84
CA ARG A 133 -18.88 1.23 -5.26
C ARG A 133 -17.65 2.09 -5.44
N TYR A 134 -16.86 1.77 -6.44
CA TYR A 134 -15.56 2.39 -6.64
C TYR A 134 -15.52 3.26 -7.89
N GLY A 135 -14.75 4.35 -7.82
CA GLY A 135 -14.24 5.06 -8.98
C GLY A 135 -12.81 4.62 -9.27
N ILE A 136 -12.35 4.84 -10.48
CA ILE A 136 -10.97 4.59 -10.93
C ILE A 136 -10.21 5.91 -10.94
N TYR A 137 -9.25 6.07 -10.03
CA TYR A 137 -8.33 7.21 -10.03
C TYR A 137 -7.10 6.89 -10.88
N ILE A 138 -6.76 7.80 -11.80
CA ILE A 138 -5.67 7.64 -12.76
C ILE A 138 -4.68 8.79 -12.59
N ALA A 139 -3.44 8.45 -12.20
CA ALA A 139 -2.34 9.38 -12.15
C ALA A 139 -1.70 9.48 -13.55
N ASN A 140 -2.04 10.53 -14.29
CA ASN A 140 -1.49 10.80 -15.60
C ASN A 140 -0.17 11.58 -15.52
N TYR A 141 0.69 11.41 -16.53
CA TYR A 141 1.90 12.20 -16.71
C TYR A 141 1.61 13.34 -17.69
N ALA A 142 1.46 14.54 -17.15
CA ALA A 142 1.05 15.70 -17.91
C ALA A 142 2.15 16.22 -18.86
N SER A 143 1.73 16.85 -19.95
CA SER A 143 2.57 17.67 -20.84
C SER A 143 1.92 19.04 -21.00
N GLY A 144 2.46 20.06 -20.34
CA GLY A 144 1.81 21.36 -20.22
C GLY A 144 0.43 21.22 -19.58
N ASN A 145 -0.60 21.66 -20.28
CA ASN A 145 -2.00 21.59 -19.84
C ASN A 145 -2.73 20.31 -20.30
N VAL A 146 -2.01 19.33 -20.83
CA VAL A 146 -2.58 18.07 -21.34
C VAL A 146 -2.25 16.91 -20.41
N GLY A 147 -3.26 16.14 -20.05
CA GLY A 147 -3.13 14.96 -19.21
C GLY A 147 -3.30 15.23 -17.72
N PRO A 148 -4.39 15.90 -17.29
CA PRO A 148 -4.72 15.97 -15.87
C PRO A 148 -5.02 14.58 -15.32
N HIS A 149 -4.87 14.41 -14.02
CA HIS A 149 -5.33 13.21 -13.35
C HIS A 149 -6.85 13.05 -13.55
N ALA A 150 -7.33 11.82 -13.63
CA ALA A 150 -8.72 11.49 -13.85
C ALA A 150 -9.30 10.67 -12.70
N LEU A 151 -10.61 10.75 -12.49
CA LEU A 151 -11.37 9.91 -11.58
C LEU A 151 -12.68 9.51 -12.27
N ILE A 152 -12.74 8.29 -12.75
CA ILE A 152 -13.86 7.77 -13.53
C ILE A 152 -14.74 6.93 -12.61
N GLU A 153 -16.03 7.22 -12.56
CA GLU A 153 -17.00 6.47 -11.77
C GLU A 153 -18.33 6.31 -12.50
N MET A 154 -19.19 5.44 -12.01
CA MET A 154 -20.54 5.26 -12.53
C MET A 154 -21.39 6.51 -12.26
N ASP A 155 -22.03 7.04 -13.28
CA ASP A 155 -23.07 8.04 -13.18
C ASP A 155 -24.41 7.33 -12.92
N GLU A 156 -24.83 7.28 -11.66
CA GLU A 156 -26.05 6.58 -11.23
C GLU A 156 -27.30 7.13 -11.92
N ALA A 157 -27.36 8.44 -12.15
CA ALA A 157 -28.53 9.09 -12.77
C ALA A 157 -28.70 8.74 -14.25
N ALA A 158 -27.60 8.45 -14.93
CA ALA A 158 -27.58 8.13 -16.36
C ALA A 158 -27.47 6.62 -16.63
N SER A 159 -27.30 5.80 -15.60
CA SER A 159 -27.17 4.36 -15.70
C SER A 159 -28.50 3.64 -15.49
N ASP A 160 -28.66 2.50 -16.15
CA ASP A 160 -29.74 1.55 -15.91
C ASP A 160 -29.15 0.12 -15.88
N PRO A 161 -28.59 -0.31 -14.73
CA PRO A 161 -27.98 -1.63 -14.60
C PRO A 161 -28.94 -2.78 -14.93
N SER A 162 -30.23 -2.58 -14.70
CA SER A 162 -31.26 -3.61 -15.05
C SER A 162 -31.34 -3.89 -16.55
N ARG A 163 -30.98 -2.91 -17.38
CA ARG A 163 -30.88 -3.01 -18.84
C ARG A 163 -29.43 -3.18 -19.33
N GLY A 164 -28.47 -3.33 -18.39
CA GLY A 164 -27.07 -3.46 -18.72
C GLY A 164 -26.38 -2.15 -19.16
N VAL A 165 -27.00 -0.99 -18.90
CA VAL A 165 -26.46 0.33 -19.26
C VAL A 165 -25.69 0.89 -18.06
N ILE A 166 -24.36 0.96 -18.16
CA ILE A 166 -23.47 1.55 -17.18
C ILE A 166 -22.85 2.81 -17.81
N ALA A 167 -23.40 3.96 -17.47
CA ALA A 167 -22.86 5.24 -17.88
C ALA A 167 -21.75 5.69 -16.93
N LEU A 168 -20.63 6.15 -17.47
CA LEU A 168 -19.47 6.58 -16.70
C LEU A 168 -19.26 8.09 -16.84
N THR A 169 -18.59 8.69 -15.86
CA THR A 169 -18.27 10.10 -15.84
C THR A 169 -16.92 10.36 -15.17
N ASN A 170 -16.19 11.37 -15.61
CA ASN A 170 -14.95 11.83 -14.95
C ASN A 170 -15.27 12.94 -13.96
N VAL A 171 -15.12 12.66 -12.68
CA VAL A 171 -15.42 13.58 -11.57
C VAL A 171 -14.17 14.18 -10.92
N ALA A 172 -12.99 14.03 -11.51
CA ALA A 172 -11.73 14.46 -10.90
C ALA A 172 -11.70 15.96 -10.56
N GLU A 173 -12.26 16.81 -11.41
CA GLU A 173 -12.36 18.26 -11.16
C GLU A 173 -13.31 18.55 -9.98
N GLN A 174 -14.50 17.97 -10.01
CA GLN A 174 -15.50 18.11 -8.94
C GLN A 174 -14.97 17.57 -7.60
N ALA A 175 -14.23 16.47 -7.63
CA ALA A 175 -13.63 15.86 -6.44
C ALA A 175 -12.38 16.62 -5.93
N GLY A 176 -11.84 17.56 -6.69
CA GLY A 176 -10.66 18.36 -6.32
C GLY A 176 -9.32 17.65 -6.56
N VAL A 177 -9.30 16.58 -7.35
CA VAL A 177 -8.12 15.76 -7.63
C VAL A 177 -7.59 15.84 -9.05
N SER A 178 -8.17 16.68 -9.92
CA SER A 178 -7.69 16.94 -11.28
C SER A 178 -6.41 17.77 -11.24
N LYS A 179 -5.25 17.11 -11.26
CA LYS A 179 -3.93 17.74 -11.16
C LYS A 179 -3.11 17.53 -12.43
N LEU A 180 -2.25 18.49 -12.74
CA LEU A 180 -1.34 18.47 -13.88
C LEU A 180 0.09 18.31 -13.37
N THR A 181 0.54 17.08 -13.23
CA THR A 181 1.88 16.73 -12.72
C THR A 181 2.47 15.54 -13.45
N GLY A 182 3.70 15.18 -13.10
CA GLY A 182 4.28 13.90 -13.50
C GLY A 182 3.86 12.77 -12.56
N GLY A 183 2.58 12.43 -12.53
CA GLY A 183 2.05 11.37 -11.65
C GLY A 183 2.82 10.05 -11.79
N ARG A 184 3.06 9.38 -10.65
CA ARG A 184 3.81 8.12 -10.59
C ARG A 184 3.15 7.11 -9.66
N GLY A 185 3.73 6.83 -8.49
CA GLY A 185 3.16 5.90 -7.54
C GLY A 185 1.83 6.40 -6.98
N LEU A 186 0.96 5.48 -6.68
CA LEU A 186 -0.39 5.77 -6.23
C LEU A 186 -0.84 4.70 -5.24
N VAL A 187 -1.41 5.12 -4.13
CA VAL A 187 -2.06 4.20 -3.19
C VAL A 187 -3.27 4.86 -2.55
N VAL A 188 -4.31 4.08 -2.37
CA VAL A 188 -5.58 4.49 -1.76
C VAL A 188 -5.86 3.64 -0.54
N GLY A 189 -6.20 4.30 0.56
CA GLY A 189 -6.54 3.66 1.82
C GLY A 189 -6.84 4.66 2.93
N PRO A 190 -7.18 4.23 4.14
CA PRO A 190 -7.41 5.10 5.29
C PRO A 190 -6.06 5.62 5.83
N ILE A 191 -5.52 6.69 5.24
CA ILE A 191 -4.20 7.23 5.61
C ILE A 191 -4.34 8.24 6.76
N ILE A 192 -5.00 9.36 6.51
CA ILE A 192 -5.24 10.43 7.49
C ILE A 192 -6.58 10.21 8.18
N SER A 193 -7.60 9.89 7.41
CA SER A 193 -8.89 9.48 7.92
C SER A 193 -8.82 8.02 8.43
N GLN A 194 -9.44 7.72 9.55
CA GLN A 194 -9.34 6.38 10.13
C GLN A 194 -10.14 5.32 9.37
N SER A 195 -11.09 5.74 8.56
CA SER A 195 -12.03 4.84 7.88
C SER A 195 -12.41 5.26 6.46
N ARG A 196 -11.89 6.36 5.91
CA ARG A 196 -12.22 6.82 4.56
C ARG A 196 -11.07 6.60 3.61
N SER A 197 -11.37 6.52 2.33
CA SER A 197 -10.38 6.39 1.27
C SER A 197 -9.68 7.74 1.04
N ASP A 198 -8.46 7.87 1.56
CA ASP A 198 -7.52 8.95 1.20
C ASP A 198 -6.63 8.46 0.05
N ILE A 199 -6.02 9.40 -0.66
CA ILE A 199 -5.16 9.08 -1.81
C ILE A 199 -3.77 9.67 -1.57
N PHE A 200 -2.73 8.86 -1.61
CA PHE A 200 -1.35 9.33 -1.72
C PHE A 200 -0.85 9.10 -3.14
N CYS A 201 -0.34 10.14 -3.77
CA CYS A 201 0.25 10.08 -5.10
C CYS A 201 1.64 10.73 -5.05
N ASP A 202 2.68 9.93 -5.29
CA ASP A 202 3.99 10.47 -5.52
C ASP A 202 4.17 10.95 -6.98
N ASN A 203 5.03 11.89 -7.18
CA ASN A 203 5.22 12.52 -8.47
C ASN A 203 6.70 12.50 -8.91
N GLU A 204 6.90 12.43 -10.21
CA GLU A 204 8.15 12.79 -10.85
C GLU A 204 8.04 14.25 -11.27
N TYR A 205 8.88 15.13 -10.82
CA TYR A 205 8.78 16.57 -11.02
C TYR A 205 7.54 17.20 -10.32
N GLY A 206 7.74 17.61 -9.11
CA GLY A 206 6.77 18.31 -8.30
C GLY A 206 6.48 17.62 -6.98
N ALA A 207 5.71 18.30 -6.15
CA ALA A 207 5.33 17.83 -4.84
C ALA A 207 4.41 16.60 -4.93
N ASN A 208 4.58 15.66 -4.01
CA ASN A 208 3.63 14.58 -3.81
C ASN A 208 2.29 15.14 -3.31
N PHE A 209 1.21 14.42 -3.55
CA PHE A 209 -0.12 14.73 -3.02
C PHE A 209 -0.50 13.76 -1.91
N LEU A 210 -1.17 14.29 -0.90
CA LEU A 210 -1.92 13.53 0.09
C LEU A 210 -3.33 14.09 0.16
N PHE A 211 -4.22 13.53 -0.63
CA PHE A 211 -5.61 13.93 -0.68
C PHE A 211 -6.40 13.26 0.45
N ARG A 212 -6.72 14.06 1.47
CA ARG A 212 -7.59 13.63 2.56
C ARG A 212 -9.04 13.72 2.12
N SER A 213 -9.81 12.67 2.32
CA SER A 213 -11.26 12.67 2.11
C SER A 213 -11.96 13.65 3.06
N ASN A 214 -12.83 14.50 2.52
CA ASN A 214 -13.67 15.41 3.30
C ASN A 214 -14.98 14.74 3.78
N GLY A 215 -15.31 13.56 3.26
CA GLY A 215 -16.50 12.80 3.60
C GLY A 215 -17.75 13.14 2.81
N ASP A 216 -17.66 14.10 1.91
CA ASP A 216 -18.71 14.52 0.97
C ASP A 216 -18.39 14.13 -0.49
N GLY A 217 -17.39 13.28 -0.68
CA GLY A 217 -16.89 12.85 -1.98
C GLY A 217 -15.85 13.79 -2.58
N THR A 218 -15.46 14.87 -1.89
CA THR A 218 -14.36 15.75 -2.28
C THR A 218 -13.11 15.49 -1.46
N PHE A 219 -11.97 16.01 -1.93
CA PHE A 219 -10.68 15.83 -1.28
C PHE A 219 -9.97 17.17 -1.06
N THR A 220 -9.17 17.22 0.00
CA THR A 220 -8.26 18.33 0.29
C THR A 220 -6.83 17.81 0.31
N ASP A 221 -5.94 18.44 -0.48
CA ASP A 221 -4.52 18.12 -0.43
C ASP A 221 -3.90 18.66 0.86
N VAL A 222 -3.36 17.76 1.67
CA VAL A 222 -2.73 18.06 2.96
C VAL A 222 -1.24 17.69 3.01
N ALA A 223 -0.63 17.35 1.87
CA ALA A 223 0.76 16.89 1.80
C ALA A 223 1.75 17.86 2.44
N ALA A 224 1.60 19.18 2.17
CA ALA A 224 2.44 20.23 2.76
C ALA A 224 2.32 20.27 4.29
N GLN A 225 1.10 20.22 4.81
CA GLN A 225 0.84 20.23 6.26
C GLN A 225 1.33 18.94 6.93
N ALA A 226 1.20 17.82 6.24
CA ALA A 226 1.65 16.52 6.71
C ALA A 226 3.18 16.34 6.64
N GLY A 227 3.88 17.11 5.79
CA GLY A 227 5.32 17.03 5.60
C GLY A 227 5.77 15.91 4.66
N VAL A 228 4.92 15.51 3.70
CA VAL A 228 5.17 14.39 2.77
C VAL A 228 5.30 14.82 1.30
N GLU A 229 5.40 16.12 1.03
CA GLU A 229 5.48 16.65 -0.34
C GLU A 229 6.71 16.18 -1.13
N ASP A 230 7.86 16.04 -0.50
CA ASP A 230 9.15 15.63 -1.08
C ASP A 230 9.42 16.18 -2.50
N PRO A 231 9.36 17.51 -2.72
CA PRO A 231 9.12 18.13 -4.03
C PRO A 231 10.31 18.02 -5.01
N THR A 232 11.47 17.59 -4.53
CA THR A 232 12.71 17.49 -5.33
C THR A 232 13.03 16.06 -5.75
N GLN A 233 12.20 15.12 -5.39
CA GLN A 233 12.42 13.69 -5.66
C GLN A 233 11.56 13.20 -6.83
N HIS A 234 11.84 11.97 -7.25
CA HIS A 234 11.17 11.31 -8.37
C HIS A 234 10.50 10.03 -7.87
N GLY A 235 9.30 10.16 -7.33
CA GLY A 235 8.56 9.05 -6.76
C GLY A 235 8.30 7.89 -7.71
N ARG A 236 8.18 6.68 -7.15
CA ARG A 236 7.83 5.45 -7.85
C ARG A 236 6.84 4.63 -7.02
N GLY A 237 7.20 3.43 -6.64
CA GLY A 237 6.35 2.55 -5.88
C GLY A 237 6.10 3.03 -4.45
N VAL A 238 4.90 2.81 -3.96
CA VAL A 238 4.43 3.20 -2.62
C VAL A 238 3.63 2.06 -1.99
N ALA A 239 3.71 1.94 -0.67
CA ALA A 239 2.89 1.01 0.11
C ALA A 239 2.49 1.62 1.46
N LEU A 240 1.39 1.12 2.02
CA LEU A 240 0.85 1.50 3.32
C LEU A 240 1.06 0.38 4.33
N ALA A 241 1.35 0.75 5.58
CA ALA A 241 1.46 -0.19 6.69
C ALA A 241 1.25 0.52 8.03
N ASP A 242 1.24 -0.24 9.12
CA ASP A 242 1.33 0.23 10.50
C ASP A 242 2.58 -0.41 11.11
N PHE A 243 3.74 0.25 10.92
CA PHE A 243 5.04 -0.32 11.28
C PHE A 243 5.33 -0.32 12.78
N ASN A 244 4.76 0.61 13.51
CA ASN A 244 4.97 0.73 14.96
C ASN A 244 3.81 0.17 15.79
N ARG A 245 2.76 -0.36 15.14
CA ARG A 245 1.55 -0.93 15.75
C ARG A 245 0.79 0.06 16.63
N ASP A 246 0.76 1.33 16.23
CA ASP A 246 0.00 2.37 16.94
C ASP A 246 -1.41 2.58 16.35
N GLY A 247 -1.78 1.76 15.38
CA GLY A 247 -3.07 1.77 14.71
C GLY A 247 -3.22 2.86 13.65
N LYS A 248 -2.16 3.63 13.36
CA LYS A 248 -2.15 4.64 12.30
C LYS A 248 -1.49 4.09 11.05
N THR A 249 -1.82 4.71 9.93
CA THR A 249 -1.28 4.30 8.64
C THR A 249 -0.01 5.07 8.33
N ASP A 250 1.08 4.33 8.16
CA ASP A 250 2.38 4.82 7.74
C ASP A 250 2.55 4.67 6.23
N ILE A 251 3.51 5.40 5.66
CA ILE A 251 3.77 5.41 4.21
C ILE A 251 5.23 5.06 3.97
N VAL A 252 5.49 4.09 3.08
CA VAL A 252 6.82 3.81 2.56
C VAL A 252 6.82 3.96 1.05
N TYR A 253 7.80 4.66 0.48
CA TYR A 253 7.92 4.77 -0.97
C TYR A 253 9.36 4.90 -1.44
N GLY A 254 9.55 4.57 -2.71
CA GLY A 254 10.82 4.64 -3.38
C GLY A 254 10.95 5.86 -4.29
N ASN A 255 12.11 6.51 -4.28
CA ASN A 255 12.47 7.57 -5.19
C ASN A 255 13.47 7.07 -6.22
N TRP A 256 13.21 7.31 -7.50
CA TRP A 256 14.10 6.93 -8.61
C TRP A 256 15.46 7.62 -8.50
N ASN A 257 16.50 6.82 -8.23
CA ASN A 257 17.86 7.31 -7.99
C ASN A 257 17.96 8.43 -6.95
N GLY A 258 16.99 8.49 -6.04
CA GLY A 258 16.92 9.41 -4.91
C GLY A 258 16.72 8.67 -3.59
N PRO A 259 16.77 9.39 -2.46
CA PRO A 259 16.61 8.77 -1.14
C PRO A 259 15.18 8.23 -0.96
N HIS A 260 15.07 6.95 -0.63
CA HIS A 260 13.79 6.33 -0.30
C HIS A 260 13.29 6.80 1.07
N ARG A 261 11.99 6.74 1.31
CA ARG A 261 11.32 7.26 2.50
C ARG A 261 10.54 6.18 3.24
N LEU A 262 10.53 6.29 4.56
CA LEU A 262 9.60 5.58 5.43
C LEU A 262 9.06 6.57 6.46
N PHE A 263 7.83 6.99 6.27
CA PHE A 263 7.15 7.97 7.09
C PHE A 263 6.23 7.32 8.10
N LEU A 264 6.53 7.49 9.40
CA LEU A 264 5.59 7.19 10.47
C LEU A 264 4.59 8.33 10.68
N GLN A 265 3.32 8.00 10.80
CA GLN A 265 2.28 8.97 11.14
C GLN A 265 2.31 9.29 12.63
N LEU A 266 2.56 10.56 12.97
CA LEU A 266 2.57 11.05 14.36
C LEU A 266 1.25 11.74 14.69
N SER A 267 0.63 11.38 15.82
CA SER A 267 -0.44 12.18 16.40
C SER A 267 0.14 13.34 17.19
N THR A 268 -0.17 14.55 16.75
CA THR A 268 -0.06 15.72 17.60
C THR A 268 -1.46 16.29 17.80
N ASN A 269 -1.79 16.78 18.98
CA ASN A 269 -3.13 17.29 19.35
C ASN A 269 -3.68 18.40 18.42
N ARG A 270 -2.93 18.83 17.41
CA ARG A 270 -3.32 19.93 16.50
C ARG A 270 -2.93 19.76 15.03
N ARG A 271 -2.02 18.82 14.67
CA ARG A 271 -1.59 18.58 13.26
C ARG A 271 -1.14 17.13 13.11
N GLN A 272 -1.75 16.43 12.20
CA GLN A 272 -1.24 15.13 11.75
C GLN A 272 0.03 15.39 10.95
N ARG A 273 1.15 14.86 11.42
CA ARG A 273 2.44 14.98 10.76
C ARG A 273 3.04 13.60 10.57
N PHE A 274 3.85 13.48 9.55
CA PHE A 274 4.67 12.31 9.32
C PHE A 274 6.13 12.60 9.68
N LYS A 275 6.82 11.59 10.19
CA LYS A 275 8.24 11.62 10.49
C LYS A 275 8.95 10.60 9.61
N ASP A 276 9.94 11.05 8.82
CA ASP A 276 10.82 10.14 8.09
C ASP A 276 11.77 9.44 9.05
N ILE A 277 11.69 8.11 9.11
CA ILE A 277 12.56 7.25 9.94
C ILE A 277 13.49 6.39 9.08
N ALA A 278 13.52 6.61 7.76
CA ALA A 278 14.38 5.86 6.87
C ALA A 278 15.84 5.91 7.34
N THR A 279 16.44 4.75 7.58
CA THR A 279 17.87 4.65 7.90
C THR A 279 18.71 4.99 6.66
N GLN A 280 20.00 5.30 6.86
CA GLN A 280 20.91 5.54 5.76
C GLN A 280 20.94 4.38 4.75
N LYS A 281 20.80 3.15 5.22
CA LYS A 281 20.72 1.95 4.34
C LYS A 281 19.42 1.91 3.57
N LEU A 282 18.27 2.09 4.21
CA LEU A 282 16.98 2.06 3.53
C LEU A 282 16.88 3.20 2.51
N SER A 283 17.30 4.41 2.87
CA SER A 283 17.23 5.60 2.01
C SER A 283 18.27 5.63 0.88
N MET A 284 19.14 4.62 0.77
CA MET A 284 20.17 4.58 -0.28
C MET A 284 19.54 4.62 -1.68
N PRO A 285 19.91 5.60 -2.53
CA PRO A 285 19.36 5.73 -3.86
C PRO A 285 19.53 4.48 -4.72
N SER A 286 18.48 4.11 -5.44
CA SER A 286 18.49 2.97 -6.38
C SER A 286 17.50 3.22 -7.53
N PRO A 287 17.63 2.50 -8.65
CA PRO A 287 16.66 2.57 -9.75
C PRO A 287 15.38 1.77 -9.40
N VAL A 288 14.71 2.17 -8.32
CA VAL A 288 13.51 1.51 -7.81
C VAL A 288 12.33 1.64 -8.78
N ARG A 289 11.51 0.59 -8.82
CA ARG A 289 10.18 0.59 -9.43
C ARG A 289 9.11 0.34 -8.39
N THR A 290 9.01 -0.88 -7.90
CA THR A 290 7.97 -1.25 -6.93
C THR A 290 8.50 -1.22 -5.51
N VAL A 291 7.67 -0.76 -4.59
CA VAL A 291 7.85 -0.92 -3.15
C VAL A 291 6.62 -1.62 -2.61
N LEU A 292 6.81 -2.69 -1.85
CA LEU A 292 5.71 -3.42 -1.24
C LEU A 292 6.04 -3.81 0.20
N VAL A 293 4.99 -4.09 0.97
CA VAL A 293 5.08 -4.49 2.37
C VAL A 293 4.34 -5.80 2.57
N ALA A 294 4.99 -6.75 3.22
CA ALA A 294 4.39 -8.03 3.57
C ALA A 294 5.06 -8.63 4.81
N ASP A 295 4.39 -9.58 5.43
CA ASP A 295 4.95 -10.46 6.45
C ASP A 295 5.24 -11.82 5.79
N PHE A 296 6.44 -11.94 5.20
CA PHE A 296 6.79 -13.09 4.36
C PHE A 296 7.02 -14.38 5.14
N ASP A 297 7.49 -14.30 6.38
CA ASP A 297 7.81 -15.47 7.20
C ASP A 297 6.79 -15.74 8.32
N ASN A 298 5.69 -15.00 8.32
CA ASN A 298 4.59 -15.09 9.28
C ASN A 298 5.02 -14.89 10.74
N ASP A 299 6.06 -14.09 11.01
CA ASP A 299 6.54 -13.84 12.37
C ASP A 299 5.81 -12.66 13.07
N GLY A 300 4.98 -11.92 12.33
CA GLY A 300 4.20 -10.78 12.80
C GLY A 300 4.87 -9.43 12.60
N GLU A 301 6.15 -9.40 12.23
CA GLU A 301 6.84 -8.18 11.80
C GLU A 301 6.66 -7.97 10.29
N LEU A 302 6.88 -6.76 9.81
CA LEU A 302 6.68 -6.44 8.40
C LEU A 302 8.01 -6.26 7.69
N GLU A 303 8.10 -6.81 6.48
CA GLU A 303 9.20 -6.56 5.58
C GLU A 303 8.79 -5.58 4.47
N VAL A 304 9.74 -4.72 4.09
CA VAL A 304 9.63 -3.80 2.96
C VAL A 304 10.56 -4.29 1.85
N PHE A 305 9.98 -4.61 0.71
CA PHE A 305 10.71 -5.05 -0.47
C PHE A 305 10.82 -3.92 -1.50
N PHE A 306 12.04 -3.64 -1.94
CA PHE A 306 12.34 -2.71 -3.02
C PHE A 306 12.73 -3.48 -4.27
N ASN A 307 11.88 -3.43 -5.29
CA ASN A 307 12.19 -3.97 -6.60
C ASN A 307 12.91 -2.91 -7.44
N ASN A 308 14.14 -3.22 -7.83
CA ASN A 308 14.99 -2.37 -8.66
C ASN A 308 15.05 -2.90 -10.09
N ILE A 309 15.23 -1.98 -11.04
CA ILE A 309 15.45 -2.34 -12.45
C ILE A 309 16.92 -2.17 -12.83
N ALA A 310 17.53 -3.21 -13.36
CA ALA A 310 18.92 -3.18 -13.84
C ALA A 310 19.05 -2.40 -15.17
N TYR A 311 18.69 -1.11 -15.16
CA TYR A 311 18.61 -0.28 -16.37
C TYR A 311 19.97 0.13 -16.92
N ARG A 312 20.92 0.49 -16.04
CA ARG A 312 22.27 0.95 -16.40
C ARG A 312 23.37 0.11 -15.74
N GLY A 313 23.15 -1.18 -15.60
CA GLY A 313 24.02 -2.11 -14.92
C GLY A 313 23.30 -2.85 -13.80
N PRO A 314 23.96 -3.80 -13.13
CA PRO A 314 23.37 -4.59 -12.07
C PRO A 314 22.76 -3.73 -10.96
N SER A 315 21.55 -4.06 -10.52
CA SER A 315 20.86 -3.37 -9.46
C SER A 315 19.98 -4.35 -8.68
N ALA A 316 20.51 -4.85 -7.58
CA ALA A 316 19.86 -5.86 -6.78
C ALA A 316 18.58 -5.35 -6.11
N ASN A 317 17.57 -6.19 -6.03
CA ASN A 317 16.41 -5.97 -5.17
C ASN A 317 16.85 -6.01 -3.70
N ARG A 318 16.10 -5.34 -2.82
CA ARG A 318 16.44 -5.20 -1.41
C ARG A 318 15.24 -5.49 -0.52
N LEU A 319 15.50 -6.06 0.65
CA LEU A 319 14.48 -6.40 1.63
C LEU A 319 14.89 -5.85 3.00
N PHE A 320 13.96 -5.21 3.70
CA PHE A 320 14.18 -4.66 5.03
C PHE A 320 13.10 -5.13 5.97
N ARG A 321 13.49 -5.68 7.11
CA ARG A 321 12.56 -5.94 8.23
C ARG A 321 12.40 -4.67 9.05
N VAL A 322 11.15 -4.34 9.38
CA VAL A 322 10.79 -3.22 10.25
C VAL A 322 10.17 -3.77 11.52
N SER A 323 10.97 -3.87 12.56
CA SER A 323 10.55 -4.46 13.84
C SER A 323 10.19 -3.40 14.86
N ARG A 324 9.04 -3.55 15.49
CA ARG A 324 8.59 -2.67 16.56
C ARG A 324 9.58 -2.69 17.73
N ARG A 325 9.82 -1.52 18.34
CA ARG A 325 10.55 -1.38 19.59
C ARG A 325 9.61 -1.00 20.73
N GLU A 326 10.01 -1.31 21.96
CA GLU A 326 9.28 -0.86 23.15
C GLU A 326 9.28 0.66 23.26
N HIS A 327 10.40 1.30 22.92
CA HIS A 327 10.57 2.73 22.93
C HIS A 327 11.26 3.22 21.66
N GLY A 328 10.80 4.36 21.16
CA GLY A 328 11.37 5.01 19.99
C GLY A 328 10.87 4.46 18.68
N ASP A 329 11.57 4.81 17.60
CA ASP A 329 11.23 4.39 16.26
C ASP A 329 11.49 2.89 16.06
N PRO A 330 10.76 2.20 15.19
CA PRO A 330 11.02 0.82 14.80
C PRO A 330 12.47 0.60 14.38
N GLN A 331 12.97 -0.61 14.60
CA GLN A 331 14.26 -1.02 14.07
C GLN A 331 14.11 -1.42 12.61
N ILE A 332 15.01 -0.91 11.76
CA ILE A 332 15.05 -1.24 10.34
C ILE A 332 16.34 -2.02 10.08
N GLU A 333 16.21 -3.25 9.64
CA GLU A 333 17.31 -4.17 9.35
C GLU A 333 17.24 -4.65 7.90
N GLU A 334 18.36 -4.59 7.18
CA GLU A 334 18.44 -5.13 5.82
C GLU A 334 18.66 -6.65 5.87
N LEU A 335 17.79 -7.39 5.18
CA LEU A 335 17.82 -8.84 5.13
C LEU A 335 18.47 -9.33 3.82
N ASN A 336 18.92 -10.59 3.85
CA ASN A 336 19.36 -11.28 2.64
C ASN A 336 18.13 -11.72 1.83
N VAL A 337 18.02 -11.24 0.62
CA VAL A 337 16.88 -11.51 -0.28
C VAL A 337 16.98 -12.88 -0.97
N GLY A 338 18.12 -13.55 -0.88
CA GLY A 338 18.34 -14.82 -1.58
C GLY A 338 18.28 -14.67 -3.10
N GLU A 339 17.58 -15.57 -3.78
CA GLU A 339 17.43 -15.55 -5.25
C GLU A 339 16.62 -14.36 -5.76
N ALA A 340 15.74 -13.78 -4.93
CA ALA A 340 14.97 -12.60 -5.29
C ALA A 340 15.80 -11.31 -5.37
N THR A 341 17.11 -11.36 -5.16
CA THR A 341 18.03 -10.23 -5.42
C THR A 341 18.03 -9.79 -6.88
N GLU A 342 17.93 -10.73 -7.82
CA GLU A 342 17.86 -10.50 -9.27
C GLU A 342 18.71 -9.31 -9.74
N PRO A 343 20.05 -9.33 -9.61
CA PRO A 343 20.88 -8.15 -9.86
C PRO A 343 20.81 -7.65 -11.31
N ASP A 344 20.49 -8.53 -12.26
CA ASP A 344 20.30 -8.22 -13.68
C ASP A 344 18.81 -8.19 -14.08
N GLY A 345 17.91 -8.19 -13.09
CA GLY A 345 16.47 -8.19 -13.28
C GLY A 345 15.96 -6.86 -13.86
N ARG A 346 15.03 -6.96 -14.80
CA ARG A 346 14.30 -5.82 -15.39
C ARG A 346 12.93 -5.67 -14.73
N GLY A 347 12.86 -5.90 -13.43
CA GLY A 347 11.64 -5.83 -12.66
C GLY A 347 10.96 -4.47 -12.74
N THR A 348 9.69 -4.44 -13.11
CA THR A 348 8.88 -3.22 -13.22
C THR A 348 7.71 -3.20 -12.26
N GLY A 349 7.05 -4.34 -12.08
CA GLY A 349 5.96 -4.51 -11.13
C GLY A 349 6.19 -5.74 -10.26
N ALA A 350 5.77 -5.67 -9.00
CA ALA A 350 5.76 -6.82 -8.11
C ALA A 350 4.48 -6.84 -7.27
N ILE A 351 4.03 -8.04 -6.94
CA ILE A 351 2.89 -8.28 -6.06
C ILE A 351 3.22 -9.39 -5.07
N VAL A 352 2.46 -9.42 -3.98
CA VAL A 352 2.43 -10.52 -3.02
C VAL A 352 1.04 -11.12 -2.98
N THR A 353 0.98 -12.45 -2.97
CA THR A 353 -0.27 -13.20 -2.82
C THR A 353 0.02 -14.64 -2.39
N ASP A 354 -0.91 -15.28 -1.73
CA ASP A 354 -0.86 -16.70 -1.39
C ASP A 354 -1.45 -17.52 -2.55
N LEU A 355 -0.58 -17.98 -3.47
CA LEU A 355 -1.00 -18.63 -4.71
C LEU A 355 -1.64 -20.00 -4.50
N ASP A 356 -1.14 -20.78 -3.54
CA ASP A 356 -1.59 -22.17 -3.34
C ASP A 356 -2.47 -22.37 -2.11
N GLY A 357 -2.73 -21.31 -1.35
CA GLY A 357 -3.61 -21.32 -0.19
C GLY A 357 -2.98 -21.95 1.05
N ASP A 358 -1.65 -21.99 1.13
CA ASP A 358 -0.93 -22.59 2.27
C ASP A 358 -0.66 -21.58 3.39
N GLY A 359 -1.06 -20.31 3.22
CA GLY A 359 -0.89 -19.21 4.18
C GLY A 359 0.50 -18.61 4.17
N ARG A 360 1.29 -18.85 3.15
CA ARG A 360 2.58 -18.21 2.91
C ARG A 360 2.49 -17.38 1.65
N LEU A 361 3.01 -16.18 1.74
CA LEU A 361 2.94 -15.26 0.62
C LEU A 361 4.05 -15.55 -0.39
N GLU A 362 3.69 -15.68 -1.65
CA GLU A 362 4.62 -15.65 -2.76
C GLU A 362 4.85 -14.22 -3.24
N LEU A 363 6.09 -13.92 -3.61
CA LEU A 363 6.49 -12.70 -4.30
C LEU A 363 6.56 -12.98 -5.80
N LEU A 364 5.77 -12.26 -6.59
CA LEU A 364 5.82 -12.31 -8.04
C LEU A 364 6.40 -11.00 -8.57
N ILE A 365 7.36 -11.10 -9.52
CA ILE A 365 7.97 -9.95 -10.17
C ILE A 365 7.76 -10.05 -11.68
N SER A 366 7.14 -9.03 -12.27
CA SER A 366 7.05 -8.89 -13.73
C SER A 366 8.22 -8.07 -14.25
N HIS A 367 8.75 -8.47 -15.39
CA HIS A 367 9.89 -7.84 -16.02
C HIS A 367 9.49 -7.25 -17.38
N GLY A 368 10.19 -6.18 -17.78
CA GLY A 368 9.90 -5.52 -19.04
C GLY A 368 10.70 -4.24 -19.23
N GLU A 369 10.06 -3.22 -19.72
CA GLU A 369 10.56 -1.87 -19.99
C GLU A 369 11.73 -1.83 -21.00
N SER A 370 12.83 -2.51 -20.78
CA SER A 370 14.00 -2.47 -21.66
C SER A 370 14.43 -3.83 -22.22
N ALA A 371 13.98 -4.92 -21.65
CA ALA A 371 14.23 -6.28 -22.13
C ALA A 371 13.15 -7.23 -21.62
N ALA A 372 12.70 -8.14 -22.49
CA ALA A 372 11.78 -9.20 -22.08
C ALA A 372 12.52 -10.22 -21.20
N GLN A 373 11.94 -10.52 -20.04
CA GLN A 373 12.39 -11.57 -19.13
C GLN A 373 11.14 -12.31 -18.58
N PRO A 374 11.26 -13.58 -18.16
CA PRO A 374 10.16 -14.31 -17.54
C PRO A 374 9.66 -13.64 -16.27
N ILE A 375 8.40 -13.89 -15.90
CA ILE A 375 7.87 -13.56 -14.57
C ILE A 375 8.59 -14.45 -13.57
N SER A 376 9.13 -13.86 -12.51
CA SER A 376 9.72 -14.58 -11.39
C SER A 376 8.69 -14.80 -10.29
N VAL A 377 8.76 -15.98 -9.65
CA VAL A 377 7.93 -16.34 -8.50
C VAL A 377 8.83 -16.85 -7.40
N PHE A 378 8.81 -16.18 -6.26
CA PHE A 378 9.65 -16.52 -5.11
C PHE A 378 8.78 -16.86 -3.90
N ARG A 379 9.26 -17.80 -3.13
CA ARG A 379 8.68 -18.21 -1.85
C ARG A 379 9.75 -18.19 -0.77
N VAL A 380 9.37 -17.79 0.43
CA VAL A 380 10.26 -17.87 1.59
C VAL A 380 10.49 -19.34 1.94
N ASN A 381 11.75 -19.72 2.19
CA ASN A 381 12.08 -21.05 2.65
C ASN A 381 11.37 -21.35 3.99
N PRO A 382 10.71 -22.49 4.11
CA PRO A 382 9.95 -22.85 5.30
C PRO A 382 10.90 -23.16 6.47
N GLY A 383 11.38 -22.12 7.17
CA GLY A 383 12.19 -22.28 8.38
C GLY A 383 11.38 -22.47 9.66
N THR A 384 10.13 -22.02 9.69
CA THR A 384 9.30 -21.97 10.89
C THR A 384 7.87 -22.38 10.63
N SER A 385 7.25 -23.09 11.57
CA SER A 385 5.81 -23.35 11.60
C SER A 385 5.09 -22.20 12.30
N ASN A 386 5.15 -21.01 11.74
CA ASN A 386 4.44 -19.85 12.25
C ASN A 386 2.95 -19.93 11.90
N ARG A 387 2.11 -19.42 12.80
CA ARG A 387 0.67 -19.31 12.57
C ARG A 387 0.38 -18.10 11.71
N TRP A 388 -0.75 -18.13 11.05
CA TRP A 388 -1.24 -17.06 10.22
C TRP A 388 -2.77 -16.96 10.30
N LEU A 389 -3.28 -15.84 9.84
CA LEU A 389 -4.70 -15.59 9.67
C LEU A 389 -4.88 -14.69 8.44
N ARG A 390 -5.84 -15.02 7.59
CA ARG A 390 -6.19 -14.22 6.42
C ARG A 390 -7.65 -13.77 6.53
N VAL A 391 -7.92 -12.49 6.32
CA VAL A 391 -9.27 -11.91 6.45
C VAL A 391 -9.65 -11.22 5.16
N ILE A 392 -10.80 -11.58 4.62
CA ILE A 392 -11.38 -11.03 3.39
C ILE A 392 -12.66 -10.26 3.75
N PRO A 393 -12.61 -8.94 3.91
CA PRO A 393 -13.81 -8.14 4.05
C PRO A 393 -14.57 -8.04 2.72
N ARG A 394 -15.90 -8.09 2.80
CA ARG A 394 -16.79 -7.90 1.65
C ARG A 394 -17.54 -6.58 1.75
N THR A 395 -17.76 -5.93 0.61
CA THR A 395 -18.65 -4.76 0.54
C THR A 395 -20.11 -5.17 0.76
N ARG A 396 -20.99 -4.19 0.90
CA ARG A 396 -22.47 -4.44 0.97
C ARG A 396 -23.02 -5.15 -0.28
N PHE A 397 -22.27 -5.16 -1.37
CA PHE A 397 -22.63 -5.82 -2.62
C PHE A 397 -21.98 -7.21 -2.75
N GLY A 398 -21.11 -7.59 -1.82
CA GLY A 398 -20.42 -8.88 -1.82
C GLY A 398 -19.06 -8.89 -2.54
N ALA A 399 -18.64 -7.77 -3.15
CA ALA A 399 -17.32 -7.62 -3.73
C ALA A 399 -16.23 -7.48 -2.65
N PHE A 400 -14.96 -7.50 -3.04
CA PHE A 400 -13.86 -7.23 -2.12
C PHE A 400 -13.88 -5.78 -1.62
N ALA A 401 -13.67 -5.58 -0.31
CA ALA A 401 -13.72 -4.26 0.31
C ALA A 401 -12.35 -3.59 0.29
N ARG A 402 -11.93 -3.06 -0.86
CA ARG A 402 -10.72 -2.24 -0.96
C ARG A 402 -10.90 -0.93 -0.20
N GLY A 403 -9.87 -0.46 0.47
CA GLY A 403 -9.93 0.66 1.41
C GLY A 403 -10.33 0.24 2.83
N ALA A 404 -10.68 -1.02 3.07
CA ALA A 404 -10.97 -1.53 4.40
C ALA A 404 -9.68 -1.65 5.24
N LYS A 405 -9.84 -1.42 6.55
CA LYS A 405 -8.80 -1.67 7.55
C LYS A 405 -9.21 -2.84 8.42
N VAL A 406 -8.29 -3.76 8.65
CA VAL A 406 -8.51 -4.93 9.50
C VAL A 406 -7.53 -4.89 10.66
N ILE A 407 -8.02 -5.10 11.87
CA ILE A 407 -7.21 -5.22 13.08
C ILE A 407 -7.39 -6.63 13.63
N ALA A 408 -6.29 -7.36 13.78
CA ALA A 408 -6.26 -8.62 14.52
C ALA A 408 -5.74 -8.36 15.93
N TYR A 409 -6.55 -8.63 16.93
CA TYR A 409 -6.15 -8.56 18.33
C TYR A 409 -5.57 -9.89 18.75
N THR A 410 -4.39 -9.89 19.34
CA THR A 410 -3.68 -11.10 19.70
C THR A 410 -3.50 -11.24 21.20
N LYS A 411 -3.23 -12.46 21.64
CA LYS A 411 -3.11 -12.77 23.07
C LYS A 411 -1.89 -12.15 23.75
N ARG A 412 -0.78 -11.95 23.01
CA ARG A 412 0.51 -11.53 23.58
C ARG A 412 1.13 -10.34 22.88
N SER A 413 1.04 -10.26 21.56
CA SER A 413 1.73 -9.24 20.75
C SER A 413 0.89 -7.98 20.50
N GLY A 414 -0.35 -7.96 21.00
CA GLY A 414 -1.28 -6.83 20.88
C GLY A 414 -1.96 -6.74 19.52
N PRO A 415 -2.52 -5.57 19.18
CA PRO A 415 -3.19 -5.37 17.91
C PRO A 415 -2.18 -5.31 16.74
N HIS A 416 -2.55 -5.93 15.64
CA HIS A 416 -1.89 -5.83 14.34
C HIS A 416 -2.87 -5.26 13.34
N SER A 417 -2.50 -4.20 12.64
CA SER A 417 -3.34 -3.59 11.60
C SER A 417 -2.86 -3.98 10.22
N ARG A 418 -3.81 -4.23 9.31
CA ARG A 418 -3.57 -4.38 7.86
C ARG A 418 -4.56 -3.52 7.10
N ILE A 419 -4.12 -3.00 5.99
CA ILE A 419 -4.93 -2.16 5.11
C ILE A 419 -5.10 -2.93 3.81
N ILE A 420 -6.34 -3.09 3.37
CA ILE A 420 -6.64 -3.57 2.02
C ILE A 420 -6.62 -2.35 1.12
N ASP A 421 -5.43 -1.96 0.70
CA ASP A 421 -5.24 -0.79 -0.14
C ASP A 421 -5.61 -1.07 -1.61
N SER A 422 -5.60 -0.04 -2.42
CA SER A 422 -5.64 -0.13 -3.86
C SER A 422 -4.47 0.65 -4.46
N GLY A 423 -3.83 0.11 -5.48
CA GLY A 423 -2.78 0.77 -6.24
C GLY A 423 -1.38 0.68 -5.65
N SER A 424 -1.18 -0.03 -4.54
CA SER A 424 0.14 -0.18 -3.91
C SER A 424 1.17 -0.87 -4.82
N GLY A 425 2.44 -0.68 -4.50
CA GLY A 425 3.53 -1.09 -5.37
C GLY A 425 3.85 -0.01 -6.39
N TYR A 426 3.88 -0.34 -7.63
CA TYR A 426 4.02 0.57 -8.77
C TYR A 426 3.32 -0.04 -9.98
N LEU A 427 2.27 0.61 -10.48
CA LEU A 427 1.43 0.08 -11.55
C LEU A 427 0.75 -1.25 -11.18
N CYS A 428 0.66 -1.54 -9.88
CA CYS A 428 0.21 -2.82 -9.35
C CYS A 428 -0.94 -2.65 -8.37
N GLU A 429 -1.54 -3.77 -8.00
CA GLU A 429 -2.54 -3.86 -6.94
C GLU A 429 -2.41 -5.21 -6.24
N MET A 430 -2.31 -5.18 -4.92
CA MET A 430 -2.14 -6.39 -4.11
C MET A 430 -3.44 -7.17 -3.99
N GLU A 431 -3.36 -8.38 -3.44
CA GLU A 431 -4.53 -9.16 -3.13
C GLU A 431 -5.47 -8.43 -2.16
N PRO A 432 -6.80 -8.57 -2.30
CA PRO A 432 -7.77 -7.91 -1.42
C PRO A 432 -7.95 -8.66 -0.10
N VAL A 433 -6.85 -9.04 0.54
CA VAL A 433 -6.79 -9.88 1.73
C VAL A 433 -5.89 -9.27 2.78
N ALA A 434 -6.39 -9.13 4.00
CA ALA A 434 -5.56 -8.78 5.15
C ALA A 434 -4.84 -10.03 5.66
N HIS A 435 -3.55 -10.12 5.40
CA HIS A 435 -2.71 -11.23 5.82
C HIS A 435 -1.98 -10.90 7.13
N PHE A 436 -2.12 -11.75 8.14
CA PHE A 436 -1.47 -11.61 9.43
C PHE A 436 -0.59 -12.83 9.71
N GLY A 437 0.71 -12.64 9.78
CA GLY A 437 1.59 -13.56 10.45
C GLY A 437 1.44 -13.41 11.96
N LEU A 438 1.41 -14.50 12.69
CA LEU A 438 1.16 -14.53 14.13
C LEU A 438 2.32 -15.15 14.90
N GLY A 439 3.34 -15.66 14.22
CA GLY A 439 4.43 -16.37 14.88
C GLY A 439 3.93 -17.54 15.72
N LYS A 440 4.18 -17.47 17.02
CA LYS A 440 3.68 -18.44 18.01
C LYS A 440 2.47 -17.93 18.79
N ASP A 441 2.00 -16.73 18.48
CA ASP A 441 0.82 -16.13 19.13
C ASP A 441 -0.49 -16.64 18.51
N VAL A 442 -1.61 -16.23 19.04
CA VAL A 442 -2.96 -16.50 18.54
C VAL A 442 -3.77 -15.22 18.52
N ALA A 443 -4.52 -15.01 17.48
CA ALA A 443 -5.51 -13.95 17.44
C ALA A 443 -6.73 -14.35 18.28
N THR A 444 -7.26 -13.39 19.05
CA THR A 444 -8.43 -13.57 19.93
C THR A 444 -9.69 -12.97 19.33
N SER A 445 -9.52 -11.92 18.51
CA SER A 445 -10.61 -11.32 17.73
C SER A 445 -10.06 -10.56 16.53
N VAL A 446 -10.93 -10.32 15.57
CA VAL A 446 -10.66 -9.41 14.45
C VAL A 446 -11.73 -8.33 14.39
N GLU A 447 -11.34 -7.13 13.97
CA GLU A 447 -12.23 -6.01 13.73
C GLU A 447 -11.98 -5.48 12.32
N VAL A 448 -13.05 -5.25 11.56
CA VAL A 448 -12.99 -4.73 10.19
C VAL A 448 -13.67 -3.37 10.16
N PHE A 449 -13.04 -2.40 9.50
CA PHE A 449 -13.54 -1.06 9.24
C PHE A 449 -13.71 -0.85 7.75
N TRP A 450 -14.87 -0.42 7.31
CA TRP A 450 -15.15 -0.06 5.92
C TRP A 450 -14.96 1.44 5.67
N PRO A 451 -14.81 1.85 4.40
CA PRO A 451 -14.61 3.26 4.03
C PRO A 451 -15.74 4.22 4.44
N ASP A 452 -16.92 3.73 4.77
CA ASP A 452 -18.04 4.52 5.29
C ASP A 452 -18.01 4.72 6.81
N GLY A 453 -17.03 4.11 7.50
CA GLY A 453 -16.85 4.20 8.94
C GLY A 453 -17.54 3.11 9.74
N ARG A 454 -18.34 2.25 9.11
CA ARG A 454 -18.93 1.09 9.78
C ARG A 454 -17.86 0.07 10.15
N SER A 455 -18.12 -0.68 11.21
CA SER A 455 -17.23 -1.75 11.65
C SER A 455 -18.00 -2.96 12.18
N VAL A 456 -17.32 -4.09 12.17
CA VAL A 456 -17.76 -5.33 12.83
C VAL A 456 -16.57 -5.98 13.51
N ALA A 457 -16.81 -6.60 14.65
CA ALA A 457 -15.82 -7.44 15.31
C ALA A 457 -16.32 -8.88 15.40
N ARG A 458 -15.36 -9.83 15.37
CA ARG A 458 -15.62 -11.25 15.53
C ARG A 458 -14.60 -11.85 16.48
N ARG A 459 -15.06 -12.55 17.52
CA ARG A 459 -14.22 -13.40 18.37
C ARG A 459 -13.71 -14.61 17.60
N LEU A 460 -12.50 -15.00 17.94
CA LEU A 460 -11.80 -16.10 17.31
C LEU A 460 -11.46 -17.17 18.33
N GLU A 461 -11.48 -18.42 17.86
CA GLU A 461 -11.01 -19.57 18.60
C GLU A 461 -9.68 -20.09 18.02
N LEU A 462 -9.01 -20.99 18.73
CA LEU A 462 -7.76 -21.56 18.24
C LEU A 462 -7.92 -22.28 16.89
N GLY A 463 -9.10 -22.81 16.61
CA GLY A 463 -9.43 -23.46 15.34
C GLY A 463 -9.53 -22.52 14.14
N ASP A 464 -9.68 -21.21 14.40
CA ASP A 464 -9.69 -20.18 13.33
C ASP A 464 -8.27 -19.83 12.84
N MET A 465 -7.23 -20.27 13.55
CA MET A 465 -5.84 -20.03 13.10
C MET A 465 -5.50 -20.88 11.89
N ASN A 466 -4.60 -20.37 11.06
CA ASN A 466 -4.20 -20.96 9.78
C ASN A 466 -5.39 -21.16 8.83
N SER A 467 -6.27 -20.17 8.78
CA SER A 467 -7.45 -20.21 7.92
C SER A 467 -7.72 -18.85 7.27
N VAL A 468 -8.63 -18.86 6.32
CA VAL A 468 -9.15 -17.67 5.65
C VAL A 468 -10.56 -17.39 6.19
N LEU A 469 -10.78 -16.18 6.67
CA LEU A 469 -12.07 -15.72 7.18
C LEU A 469 -12.67 -14.69 6.23
N GLU A 470 -13.84 -14.96 5.70
CA GLU A 470 -14.66 -13.94 5.06
C GLU A 470 -15.49 -13.20 6.09
N ILE A 471 -15.50 -11.86 6.01
CA ILE A 471 -16.29 -11.00 6.87
C ILE A 471 -17.16 -10.10 6.00
N ASN A 472 -18.46 -10.36 6.07
CA ASN A 472 -19.44 -9.59 5.33
C ASN A 472 -19.63 -8.20 5.90
N TYR A 473 -20.12 -7.29 5.08
CA TYR A 473 -20.55 -5.95 5.50
C TYR A 473 -21.58 -6.05 6.64
N PRO A 474 -21.45 -5.26 7.74
CA PRO A 474 -22.21 -5.45 8.95
C PRO A 474 -23.69 -5.09 8.82
N THR A 475 -24.51 -5.81 9.56
CA THR A 475 -25.87 -5.34 9.92
C THR A 475 -25.78 -4.32 11.07
N GLU A 476 -26.85 -3.53 11.28
CA GLU A 476 -26.91 -2.58 12.41
C GLU A 476 -26.74 -3.26 13.77
N GLU A 477 -27.27 -4.47 13.94
CA GLU A 477 -27.14 -5.26 15.17
C GLU A 477 -25.68 -5.70 15.40
N GLN A 478 -25.01 -6.17 14.37
CA GLN A 478 -23.58 -6.57 14.46
C GLN A 478 -22.68 -5.38 14.77
N GLU A 479 -22.96 -4.22 14.18
CA GLU A 479 -22.22 -2.99 14.47
C GLU A 479 -22.43 -2.54 15.92
N ALA A 480 -23.66 -2.60 16.44
CA ALA A 480 -23.96 -2.23 17.81
C ALA A 480 -23.29 -3.13 18.86
N THR A 481 -23.00 -4.39 18.51
CA THR A 481 -22.37 -5.37 19.40
C THR A 481 -20.86 -5.53 19.17
N ALA A 482 -20.27 -4.86 18.18
CA ALA A 482 -18.88 -5.02 17.79
C ALA A 482 -17.89 -4.86 18.96
N ALA A 483 -18.08 -3.87 19.82
CA ALA A 483 -17.22 -3.65 20.99
C ALA A 483 -17.22 -4.80 21.99
N ALA A 484 -18.32 -5.54 22.12
CA ALA A 484 -18.44 -6.69 23.01
C ALA A 484 -17.72 -7.94 22.48
N GLU A 485 -17.48 -8.01 21.18
CA GLU A 485 -16.77 -9.11 20.52
C GLU A 485 -15.23 -8.95 20.58
N ILE A 486 -14.74 -7.78 21.02
CA ILE A 486 -13.30 -7.53 21.13
C ILE A 486 -12.76 -8.11 22.44
N GLU A 487 -11.80 -8.98 22.34
CA GLU A 487 -11.06 -9.54 23.48
C GLU A 487 -9.61 -9.03 23.46
N CYS A 488 -9.28 -8.17 24.43
CA CYS A 488 -7.93 -7.64 24.56
C CYS A 488 -6.99 -8.66 25.19
N GLY A 489 -5.77 -8.72 24.64
CA GLY A 489 -4.70 -9.54 25.20
C GLY A 489 -4.16 -9.00 26.53
N ASN A 490 -3.21 -9.75 27.13
CA ASN A 490 -2.55 -9.34 28.37
C ASN A 490 -1.83 -8.01 28.19
N GLY A 491 -1.96 -7.10 29.18
CA GLY A 491 -1.36 -5.77 29.11
C GLY A 491 -2.16 -4.75 28.29
N PHE A 492 -3.31 -5.14 27.75
CA PHE A 492 -4.23 -4.26 27.00
C PHE A 492 -5.59 -4.14 27.68
N ILE A 493 -6.23 -2.99 27.50
CA ILE A 493 -7.58 -2.72 28.01
C ILE A 493 -8.45 -2.15 26.88
N VAL A 494 -9.74 -2.38 26.98
CA VAL A 494 -10.72 -1.74 26.08
C VAL A 494 -10.82 -0.25 26.44
N ASN A 495 -10.59 0.63 25.48
CA ASN A 495 -10.72 2.08 25.64
C ASN A 495 -12.18 2.55 25.49
N GLU A 496 -12.41 3.87 25.62
CA GLU A 496 -13.74 4.50 25.49
C GLU A 496 -14.40 4.25 24.12
N ASN A 497 -13.61 3.95 23.10
CA ASN A 497 -14.08 3.64 21.75
C ASN A 497 -14.27 2.13 21.51
N GLY A 498 -14.22 1.30 22.55
CA GLY A 498 -14.40 -0.14 22.45
C GLY A 498 -13.20 -0.90 21.88
N ARG A 499 -12.01 -0.28 21.78
CA ARG A 499 -10.80 -0.89 21.19
C ARG A 499 -9.73 -1.18 22.21
N CYS A 500 -8.88 -2.16 21.92
CA CYS A 500 -7.74 -2.47 22.76
C CYS A 500 -6.67 -1.38 22.65
N THR A 501 -6.27 -0.87 23.79
CA THR A 501 -5.13 0.05 23.94
C THR A 501 -4.21 -0.47 25.02
N ASP A 502 -2.95 -0.08 24.95
CA ASP A 502 -1.97 -0.41 25.96
C ASP A 502 -2.43 0.06 27.36
N ARG A 503 -2.29 -0.80 28.34
CA ARG A 503 -2.55 -0.46 29.74
C ARG A 503 -1.33 0.20 30.32
N ASP A 504 -1.48 1.37 30.92
CA ASP A 504 -0.40 1.97 31.71
C ASP A 504 -0.41 1.40 33.14
N GLU A 505 0.35 0.33 33.34
CA GLU A 505 0.46 -0.32 34.65
C GLU A 505 1.16 0.57 35.68
N CYS A 506 1.92 1.58 35.23
CA CYS A 506 2.61 2.49 36.12
C CYS A 506 1.69 3.46 36.86
N THR A 507 0.45 3.61 36.41
CA THR A 507 -0.58 4.41 37.07
C THR A 507 -1.39 3.64 38.12
N GLN A 508 -1.17 2.33 38.27
CA GLN A 508 -1.94 1.49 39.18
C GLN A 508 -1.55 1.69 40.65
N PHE A 509 -2.55 1.53 41.52
CA PHE A 509 -2.35 1.50 42.96
C PHE A 509 -2.88 0.19 43.55
N PRO A 510 -2.09 -0.56 44.37
CA PRO A 510 -0.70 -0.28 44.77
C PRO A 510 0.29 -0.35 43.61
N PRO A 511 1.46 0.34 43.72
CA PRO A 511 2.48 0.35 42.65
C PRO A 511 2.90 -1.06 42.27
N VAL A 512 2.98 -1.31 40.95
CA VAL A 512 3.32 -2.63 40.39
C VAL A 512 4.80 -2.99 40.54
N CYS A 513 5.66 -2.00 40.72
CA CYS A 513 7.10 -2.20 40.86
C CYS A 513 7.54 -2.47 42.31
N PRO A 514 8.49 -3.40 42.51
CA PRO A 514 9.01 -3.71 43.83
C PRO A 514 9.90 -2.57 44.38
N ARG A 515 10.10 -2.54 45.72
CA ARG A 515 10.79 -1.44 46.40
C ARG A 515 12.27 -1.26 45.99
N ASP A 516 12.92 -2.32 45.57
CA ASP A 516 14.33 -2.29 45.09
C ASP A 516 14.45 -1.74 43.66
N ARG A 517 13.35 -1.78 42.90
CA ARG A 517 13.25 -1.23 41.52
C ARG A 517 12.02 -0.34 41.38
N PRO A 518 11.94 0.78 42.07
CA PRO A 518 10.70 1.56 42.25
C PRO A 518 10.30 2.37 41.01
N VAL A 519 11.15 2.53 40.02
CA VAL A 519 10.87 3.32 38.82
C VAL A 519 10.16 2.43 37.82
N CYS A 520 8.86 2.68 37.63
CA CYS A 520 8.05 2.00 36.63
C CYS A 520 8.18 2.71 35.28
N ILE A 521 8.34 1.92 34.23
CA ILE A 521 8.33 2.39 32.84
C ILE A 521 7.27 1.57 32.12
N ASN A 522 6.22 2.26 31.67
CA ASN A 522 5.21 1.62 30.86
C ASN A 522 5.81 1.19 29.52
N THR A 523 5.48 -0.03 29.08
CA THR A 523 5.87 -0.60 27.79
C THR A 523 4.63 -1.09 27.07
N TYR A 524 4.68 -1.22 25.77
CA TYR A 524 3.53 -1.72 25.02
C TYR A 524 3.23 -3.18 25.39
N GLY A 525 2.03 -3.41 25.95
CA GLY A 525 1.59 -4.72 26.45
C GLY A 525 2.17 -5.11 27.80
N GLY A 526 2.71 -4.14 28.59
CA GLY A 526 3.23 -4.43 29.92
C GLY A 526 4.07 -3.30 30.51
N TYR A 527 4.94 -3.62 31.45
CA TYR A 527 5.78 -2.64 32.15
C TYR A 527 7.14 -3.21 32.53
N LYS A 528 8.09 -2.32 32.78
CA LYS A 528 9.42 -2.66 33.32
C LYS A 528 9.70 -1.86 34.58
N CYS A 529 10.34 -2.52 35.54
CA CYS A 529 10.79 -1.88 36.76
C CYS A 529 12.30 -1.71 36.73
N ARG A 530 12.78 -0.49 37.01
CA ARG A 530 14.22 -0.22 37.11
C ARG A 530 14.60 0.42 38.44
N ALA A 531 15.89 0.36 38.78
CA ALA A 531 16.45 1.06 39.92
C ALA A 531 16.42 2.59 39.73
N ASN A 532 16.32 3.34 40.82
CA ASN A 532 16.28 4.81 40.78
C ASN A 532 17.71 5.38 40.80
N LYS A 533 18.38 5.39 39.65
CA LYS A 533 19.72 6.03 39.54
C LYS A 533 19.60 7.45 39.03
N ARG A 534 20.22 8.39 39.74
CA ARG A 534 20.36 9.78 39.28
C ARG A 534 21.67 9.92 38.52
N CYS A 535 21.64 10.48 37.34
CA CYS A 535 22.82 10.75 36.50
C CYS A 535 23.10 12.25 36.41
N GLY A 536 24.37 12.61 36.20
CA GLY A 536 24.80 13.99 35.97
C GLY A 536 24.37 14.52 34.59
N GLN A 537 24.61 15.82 34.38
CA GLN A 537 24.25 16.49 33.13
C GLN A 537 24.93 15.83 31.91
N GLY A 538 24.18 15.52 30.87
CA GLY A 538 24.67 14.83 29.68
C GLY A 538 24.68 13.30 29.76
N PHE A 539 24.20 12.73 30.86
CA PHE A 539 24.06 11.29 31.06
C PHE A 539 22.64 10.94 31.48
N GLU A 540 22.20 9.79 31.06
CA GLU A 540 20.91 9.20 31.45
C GLU A 540 21.13 7.80 32.04
N PRO A 541 20.21 7.29 32.88
CA PRO A 541 20.31 5.93 33.38
C PRO A 541 20.15 4.94 32.21
N ASN A 542 20.93 3.86 32.23
CA ASN A 542 20.71 2.72 31.34
C ASN A 542 19.32 2.10 31.60
N ASP A 543 18.88 1.20 30.72
CA ASP A 543 17.55 0.57 30.78
C ASP A 543 17.25 -0.12 32.12
N GLU A 544 18.27 -0.63 32.80
CA GLU A 544 18.15 -1.25 34.12
C GLU A 544 18.19 -0.23 35.28
N GLY A 545 18.52 1.03 35.00
CA GLY A 545 18.68 2.06 36.02
C GLY A 545 19.88 1.83 36.96
N THR A 546 20.86 1.04 36.54
CA THR A 546 22.04 0.64 37.36
C THR A 546 23.30 1.42 37.03
N ALA A 547 23.41 1.96 35.81
CA ALA A 547 24.56 2.72 35.32
C ALA A 547 24.08 3.99 34.58
N CYS A 548 25.00 5.00 34.50
CA CYS A 548 24.75 6.19 33.67
C CYS A 548 25.46 6.04 32.34
N VAL A 549 24.73 6.23 31.25
CA VAL A 549 25.22 6.22 29.87
C VAL A 549 25.13 7.63 29.27
N ALA A 550 26.03 7.98 28.37
CA ALA A 550 26.01 9.29 27.73
C ALA A 550 24.72 9.42 26.88
N GLN A 551 24.06 10.57 27.01
CA GLN A 551 22.94 10.89 26.11
C GLN A 551 23.47 10.99 24.67
N VAL A 552 22.89 10.20 23.76
CA VAL A 552 23.19 10.32 22.34
C VAL A 552 22.52 11.59 21.84
N ALA A 553 23.33 12.65 21.65
CA ALA A 553 22.81 13.89 21.06
C ALA A 553 22.42 13.64 19.61
N TYR A 554 21.14 13.59 19.34
CA TYR A 554 20.64 13.73 17.97
C TYR A 554 20.89 15.18 17.54
N PHE A 555 21.87 15.40 16.67
CA PHE A 555 22.08 16.68 16.03
C PHE A 555 20.92 16.99 15.08
N GLY A 556 19.89 17.62 15.59
CA GLY A 556 18.95 18.38 14.80
C GLY A 556 19.67 19.63 14.29
N GLY A 557 19.93 19.69 12.98
CA GLY A 557 20.61 20.83 12.35
C GLY A 557 19.80 22.12 12.51
N THR A 558 20.12 22.94 13.49
CA THR A 558 19.74 24.35 13.52
C THR A 558 20.73 25.13 12.65
N ARG A 559 20.24 25.74 11.56
CA ARG A 559 20.98 26.77 10.83
C ARG A 559 21.26 27.92 11.79
N SER A 560 22.49 28.11 12.21
CA SER A 560 22.93 29.35 12.82
C SER A 560 23.37 30.30 11.70
N SER A 561 22.71 31.45 11.62
CA SER A 561 23.16 32.60 10.89
C SER A 561 24.37 33.19 11.62
N GLY A 562 25.56 33.03 11.06
CA GLY A 562 26.79 33.67 11.53
C GLY A 562 27.46 34.38 10.37
N ARG A 563 27.53 35.71 10.46
CA ARG A 563 28.28 36.60 9.55
C ARG A 563 29.79 36.37 9.64
N GLY A 564 30.39 36.26 8.48
CA GLY A 564 31.63 36.97 8.08
C GLY A 564 32.95 36.59 8.70
N LEU A 565 33.87 36.12 7.86
CA LEU A 565 35.15 36.75 7.56
C LEU A 565 35.91 35.88 6.57
N GLY A 566 36.38 36.49 5.49
CA GLY A 566 36.95 35.83 4.35
C GLY A 566 38.38 35.29 4.56
N THR A 567 38.76 34.38 3.70
CA THR A 567 40.07 34.34 3.01
C THR A 567 40.02 33.35 1.84
N GLN A 568 40.31 33.87 0.70
CA GLN A 568 40.93 33.38 -0.54
C GLN A 568 40.84 31.89 -0.91
N ALA A 569 40.32 31.72 -2.12
CA ALA A 569 40.36 30.52 -2.96
C ALA A 569 41.78 30.19 -3.46
N PRO A 570 41.94 28.96 -4.05
CA PRO A 570 42.40 28.99 -5.43
C PRO A 570 41.44 28.29 -6.39
N ARG A 571 41.38 28.89 -7.57
CA ARG A 571 40.69 28.44 -8.79
C ARG A 571 41.28 27.14 -9.29
N LEU A 572 40.44 26.21 -9.72
CA LEU A 572 40.84 25.29 -10.80
C LEU A 572 39.67 25.05 -11.77
N CYS A 573 40.06 25.07 -13.02
CA CYS A 573 39.36 25.18 -14.26
C CYS A 573 38.13 24.28 -14.48
N VAL A 574 37.16 24.92 -15.11
CA VAL A 574 36.03 24.36 -15.86
C VAL A 574 36.56 23.70 -17.15
N ALA A 575 36.06 22.49 -17.42
CA ALA A 575 35.98 21.97 -18.77
C ALA A 575 34.53 21.68 -19.10
N VAL A 576 34.03 22.49 -20.01
CA VAL A 576 32.71 22.33 -20.66
C VAL A 576 32.87 21.26 -21.73
N LEU A 577 32.02 20.25 -21.73
CA LEU A 577 31.79 19.41 -22.92
C LEU A 577 30.31 19.01 -22.98
N GLY A 578 29.65 19.63 -23.92
CA GLY A 578 28.87 19.08 -25.00
C GLY A 578 27.59 18.30 -24.68
N LEU A 579 26.44 18.96 -24.83
CA LEU A 579 25.14 18.34 -25.05
C LEU A 579 25.20 17.41 -26.27
N ALA A 580 24.80 16.15 -26.07
CA ALA A 580 24.28 15.32 -27.16
C ALA A 580 22.91 14.78 -26.71
N ALA A 581 21.89 15.29 -27.35
CA ALA A 581 20.55 14.73 -27.29
C ALA A 581 20.56 13.37 -28.00
N LEU A 582 20.18 12.32 -27.29
CA LEU A 582 19.84 11.03 -27.88
C LEU A 582 18.35 10.78 -27.64
N GLN A 583 17.59 10.90 -28.72
CA GLN A 583 16.26 10.31 -28.88
C GLN A 583 16.41 8.79 -28.80
N LEU A 584 15.55 8.16 -28.02
CA LEU A 584 15.34 6.72 -28.03
C LEU A 584 13.88 6.44 -28.34
N PRO A 585 13.61 5.36 -29.11
CA PRO A 585 12.29 4.99 -29.59
C PRO A 585 11.34 4.57 -28.46
#